data_69aed72898598238551ec9bb6e6933a1
#
_entry.id   69aed72898598238551ec9bb6e6933a1
#
_cell.length_a   1.000
_cell.length_b   1.000
_cell.length_c   1.000
_cell.angle_alpha   90.00
_cell.angle_beta   90.00
_cell.angle_gamma   90.00
#
_symmetry.space_group_name_H-M   'P 1'
#
loop_
_entity.id
_entity.type
_entity.pdbx_description
1 polymer ?
#
loop_
_entity_poly.entity_id
_entity_poly.type
_entity_poly.pdbx_seq_one_letter_code
_entity_poly.pdbx_strand_id
1 'polypeptide(L)' 'MSQMDKLVAKLKARPPEASVGDVKKVLDAYGWELRSQNSSHMTYRKPGDPRLLTIATVNGRIVKTTYLAKLCDYLELDD' A
#
# COMPACT_ATOMS: atom_id res chain seq x y z
N MET A 1 -6.36 8.91 18.86
CA MET A 1 -6.01 8.03 17.75
C MET A 1 -4.96 8.69 16.86
N SER A 2 -3.98 7.92 16.42
CA SER A 2 -2.94 8.45 15.55
C SER A 2 -3.46 8.61 14.11
N GLN A 3 -2.76 9.42 13.32
CA GLN A 3 -3.10 9.54 11.91
C GLN A 3 -2.92 8.21 11.19
N MET A 4 -1.96 7.39 11.64
CA MET A 4 -1.72 6.09 11.04
C MET A 4 -2.93 5.17 11.22
N ASP A 5 -3.56 5.18 12.40
CA ASP A 5 -4.76 4.37 12.63
C ASP A 5 -5.87 4.77 11.67
N LYS A 6 -6.02 6.05 11.40
CA LYS A 6 -7.03 6.53 10.46
C LYS A 6 -6.71 6.10 9.03
N LEU A 7 -5.45 6.15 8.62
CA LEU A 7 -5.03 5.71 7.30
C LEU A 7 -5.25 4.22 7.11
N VAL A 8 -4.89 3.41 8.11
CA VAL A 8 -5.10 1.97 8.06
C VAL A 8 -6.58 1.65 7.94
N ALA A 9 -7.42 2.30 8.74
CA ALA A 9 -8.87 2.10 8.69
C ALA A 9 -9.43 2.48 7.31
N LYS A 10 -8.94 3.57 6.74
CA LYS A 10 -9.35 4.03 5.42
C LYS A 10 -9.02 3.00 4.34
N LEU A 11 -7.82 2.44 4.37
CA LEU A 11 -7.40 1.44 3.38
C LEU A 11 -8.12 0.11 3.58
N LYS A 12 -8.41 -0.28 4.82
CA LYS A 12 -9.18 -1.50 5.12
C LYS A 12 -10.59 -1.41 4.53
N ALA A 13 -11.16 -0.23 4.47
CA ALA A 13 -12.48 -0.02 3.89
C ALA A 13 -12.48 -0.21 2.37
N ARG A 14 -11.30 -0.32 1.76
CA ARG A 14 -11.12 -0.55 0.32
C ARG A 14 -11.93 0.44 -0.51
N PRO A 15 -11.62 1.75 -0.39
CA PRO A 15 -12.30 2.74 -1.22
C PRO A 15 -12.02 2.47 -2.70
N PRO A 16 -12.78 3.06 -3.62
CA PRO A 16 -12.53 2.89 -5.05
C PRO A 16 -11.09 3.22 -5.45
N GLU A 17 -10.47 4.17 -4.75
CA GLU A 17 -9.09 4.55 -4.97
C GLU A 17 -8.52 5.22 -3.73
N ALA A 18 -7.19 5.21 -3.60
CA ALA A 18 -6.49 5.89 -2.53
C ALA A 18 -5.28 6.62 -3.12
N SER A 19 -4.78 7.63 -2.41
CA SER A 19 -3.59 8.34 -2.89
C SER A 19 -2.34 7.48 -2.70
N VAL A 20 -1.40 7.62 -3.61
CA VAL A 20 -0.10 6.95 -3.51
C VAL A 20 0.60 7.38 -2.21
N GLY A 21 0.48 8.65 -1.82
CA GLY A 21 1.07 9.14 -0.58
C GLY A 21 0.58 8.39 0.65
N ASP A 22 -0.72 8.14 0.75
CA ASP A 22 -1.30 7.39 1.87
C ASP A 22 -0.81 5.95 1.88
N VAL A 23 -0.77 5.32 0.71
CA VAL A 23 -0.30 3.93 0.57
C VAL A 23 1.16 3.82 0.99
N LYS A 24 2.00 4.75 0.56
CA LYS A 24 3.42 4.76 0.94
C LYS A 24 3.60 4.89 2.45
N LYS A 25 2.82 5.75 3.10
CA LYS A 25 2.92 5.93 4.55
C LYS A 25 2.60 4.64 5.30
N VAL A 26 1.55 3.94 4.87
CA VAL A 26 1.15 2.70 5.53
C VAL A 26 2.20 1.61 5.29
N LEU A 27 2.69 1.46 4.05
CA LEU A 27 3.72 0.47 3.75
C LEU A 27 4.98 0.71 4.57
N ASP A 28 5.42 1.97 4.66
CA ASP A 28 6.60 2.32 5.45
C ASP A 28 6.41 1.97 6.92
N ALA A 29 5.24 2.28 7.48
CA ALA A 29 4.93 1.99 8.88
C ALA A 29 4.93 0.49 9.18
N TYR A 30 4.64 -0.35 8.19
CA TYR A 30 4.58 -1.80 8.35
C TYR A 30 5.90 -2.50 7.97
N GLY A 31 6.95 -1.72 7.73
CA GLY A 31 8.27 -2.26 7.48
C GLY A 31 8.55 -2.64 6.03
N TRP A 32 7.68 -2.26 5.11
CA TRP A 32 7.91 -2.47 3.68
C TRP A 32 8.75 -1.33 3.11
N GLU A 33 9.68 -1.68 2.23
CA GLU A 33 10.62 -0.73 1.65
C GLU A 33 10.39 -0.61 0.15
N LEU A 34 10.42 0.59 -0.37
CA LEU A 34 10.32 0.84 -1.80
C LEU A 34 11.59 0.33 -2.49
N ARG A 35 11.43 -0.65 -3.37
CA ARG A 35 12.54 -1.21 -4.14
C ARG A 35 12.73 -0.50 -5.47
N SER A 36 11.61 -0.22 -6.15
CA SER A 36 11.65 0.49 -7.42
C SER A 36 10.33 1.19 -7.66
N GLN A 37 10.36 2.24 -8.43
CA GLN A 37 9.17 3.00 -8.78
C GLN A 37 9.34 3.64 -10.14
N ASN A 38 8.27 3.56 -10.94
CA ASN A 38 8.14 4.38 -12.15
C ASN A 38 6.75 5.03 -12.13
N SER A 39 6.34 5.65 -13.23
CA SER A 39 5.06 6.38 -13.27
C SER A 39 3.84 5.47 -13.18
N SER A 40 4.01 4.17 -13.38
CA SER A 40 2.89 3.21 -13.44
C SER A 40 2.90 2.16 -12.34
N HIS A 41 4.06 1.88 -11.75
CA HIS A 41 4.21 0.79 -10.80
C HIS A 41 5.16 1.14 -9.67
N MET A 42 4.85 0.62 -8.49
CA MET A 42 5.74 0.65 -7.33
C MET A 42 5.97 -0.79 -6.89
N THR A 43 7.23 -1.17 -6.64
CA THR A 43 7.56 -2.49 -6.12
C THR A 43 8.16 -2.33 -4.73
N TYR A 44 7.55 -3.00 -3.76
CA TYR A 44 7.98 -2.97 -2.37
C TYR A 44 8.48 -4.34 -1.94
N ARG A 45 9.42 -4.32 -1.00
CA ARG A 45 9.92 -5.53 -0.35
C ARG A 45 9.89 -5.34 1.14
N LYS A 46 9.82 -6.44 1.88
CA LYS A 46 9.93 -6.42 3.33
C LYS A 46 11.08 -7.33 3.75
N PRO A 47 12.09 -6.82 4.50
CA PRO A 47 13.18 -7.65 4.99
C PRO A 47 12.63 -8.86 5.75
N GLY A 48 13.14 -10.05 5.42
CA GLY A 48 12.67 -11.29 6.05
C GLY A 48 11.46 -11.93 5.38
N ASP A 49 10.85 -11.25 4.42
CA ASP A 49 9.69 -11.77 3.68
C ASP A 49 10.12 -12.00 2.23
N PRO A 50 9.93 -13.22 1.68
CA PRO A 50 10.33 -13.49 0.31
C PRO A 50 9.42 -12.87 -0.74
N ARG A 51 8.25 -12.36 -0.35
CA ARG A 51 7.29 -11.82 -1.29
C ARG A 51 7.67 -10.42 -1.75
N LEU A 52 7.32 -10.12 -2.99
CA LEU A 52 7.39 -8.74 -3.51
C LEU A 52 5.96 -8.26 -3.70
N LEU A 53 5.72 -7.01 -3.33
CA LEU A 53 4.41 -6.39 -3.51
C LEU A 53 4.54 -5.35 -4.62
N THR A 54 3.94 -5.64 -5.77
CA THR A 54 3.91 -4.72 -6.90
C THR A 54 2.54 -4.08 -6.98
N ILE A 55 2.50 -2.76 -6.96
CA ILE A 55 1.27 -1.98 -6.98
C ILE A 55 1.27 -1.11 -8.22
N ALA A 56 0.26 -1.29 -9.08
CA ALA A 56 0.07 -0.41 -10.21
C ALA A 56 -0.56 0.90 -9.76
N THR A 57 -0.11 2.00 -10.32
CA THR A 57 -0.63 3.33 -10.01
C THR A 57 -1.16 3.99 -11.25
N VAL A 58 -2.07 4.95 -11.07
CA VAL A 58 -2.58 5.78 -12.16
C VAL A 58 -1.82 7.10 -12.12
N ASN A 59 -0.98 7.31 -13.11
CA ASN A 59 -0.15 8.53 -13.23
C ASN A 59 0.70 8.80 -11.98
N GLY A 60 1.08 7.75 -11.25
CA GLY A 60 1.88 7.91 -10.04
C GLY A 60 1.15 8.57 -8.88
N ARG A 61 -0.17 8.74 -8.95
CA ARG A 61 -0.94 9.48 -7.96
C ARG A 61 -1.94 8.65 -7.19
N ILE A 62 -2.55 7.65 -7.83
CA ILE A 62 -3.70 6.92 -7.31
C ILE A 62 -3.46 5.43 -7.39
N VAL A 63 -3.92 4.71 -6.35
CA VAL A 63 -3.94 3.24 -6.31
C VAL A 63 -5.39 2.80 -6.32
N LYS A 64 -5.76 1.93 -7.26
CA LYS A 64 -7.14 1.43 -7.39
C LYS A 64 -7.45 0.36 -6.37
N THR A 65 -8.74 0.15 -6.11
CA THR A 65 -9.23 -0.77 -5.07
C THR A 65 -8.71 -2.20 -5.21
N THR A 66 -8.49 -2.68 -6.42
CA THR A 66 -7.94 -4.02 -6.65
C THR A 66 -6.58 -4.19 -5.95
N TYR A 67 -5.74 -3.17 -6.04
CA TYR A 67 -4.43 -3.19 -5.40
C TYR A 67 -4.51 -2.89 -3.92
N LEU A 68 -5.53 -2.14 -3.48
CA LEU A 68 -5.77 -1.93 -2.06
C LEU A 68 -6.13 -3.23 -1.37
N ALA A 69 -6.93 -4.08 -2.02
CA ALA A 69 -7.25 -5.40 -1.50
C ALA A 69 -5.99 -6.26 -1.36
N LYS A 70 -5.12 -6.23 -2.37
CA LYS A 70 -3.84 -6.94 -2.33
C LYS A 70 -2.95 -6.42 -1.20
N LEU A 71 -2.89 -5.10 -1.04
CA LEU A 71 -2.14 -4.45 0.02
C LEU A 71 -2.63 -4.91 1.39
N CYS A 72 -3.94 -4.89 1.62
CA CYS A 72 -4.51 -5.32 2.89
C CYS A 72 -4.17 -6.77 3.18
N ASP A 73 -4.20 -7.63 2.17
CA ASP A 73 -3.84 -9.04 2.32
C ASP A 73 -2.37 -9.20 2.72
N TYR A 74 -1.46 -8.51 2.02
CA TYR A 74 -0.03 -8.58 2.30
C TYR A 74 0.32 -8.04 3.68
N LEU A 75 -0.36 -7.00 4.14
CA LEU A 75 -0.13 -6.39 5.44
C LEU A 75 -0.95 -7.04 6.55
N GLU A 76 -1.77 -8.02 6.21
CA GLU A 76 -2.64 -8.74 7.17
C GLU A 76 -3.55 -7.78 7.93
N LEU A 77 -4.12 -6.82 7.21
CA LEU A 77 -5.03 -5.84 7.81
C LEU A 77 -6.46 -6.36 7.97
N ASP A 78 -6.79 -7.47 7.32
CA ASP A 78 -8.13 -8.07 7.33
C ASP A 78 -8.22 -9.15 8.40
N ASP A 79 -8.46 -8.76 9.59
CA ASP A 79 -8.63 -9.74 10.67
C ASP A 79 -9.97 -9.60 11.37
#